data_d9273a5f548ab830dd56276afcfeb842
#
_entry.id   d9273a5f548ab830dd56276afcfeb842
#
_cell.length_a   1.000
_cell.length_b   1.000
_cell.length_c   1.000
_cell.angle_alpha   90.00
_cell.angle_beta   90.00
_cell.angle_gamma   90.00
#
_symmetry.space_group_name_H-M   'P 1'
#
loop_
_entity.id
_entity.type
_entity.pdbx_description
1 polymer ?
#
loop_
_entity_poly.entity_id
_entity_poly.type
_entity_poly.pdbx_seq_one_letter_code
_entity_poly.pdbx_strand_id
1 'polypeptide(L)'
;MVIARALATGVDSGVWVAPEMPDWAVPAAFAILIAVYALIVFELVHRALAAAVGGIAAVVTLHYIGNGPDLGTVVTWIDEETIGLLIGMMIIVDILGRTGLFEWAAVQAYALSGGSIWRLTFILCTITAVFSAFLDNVTTILLIVPVTIQIAKVLNLEPVPLIIAEVMFSNIGGAATQIGDPPNIIIGAQLNSQALSDNAILADQGLAFIDFIIHVGPAVIIAMAPSFWLLSKIESEGLSGERHRNLDLLRLRYNIKDAELLKKSGFILMLVFLAFFAHSSFPHHMFTVE
;
A
#
# COMPACT_ATOMS: atom_id res chain seq x y z
N MET A 1 -15.39 9.42 10.75
CA MET A 1 -16.54 8.71 11.36
C MET A 1 -16.16 8.04 12.68
N VAL A 2 -15.00 7.40 12.83
CA VAL A 2 -14.48 6.87 14.12
C VAL A 2 -14.23 7.98 15.15
N ILE A 3 -13.70 9.13 14.72
CA ILE A 3 -13.53 10.33 15.56
C ILE A 3 -14.89 10.85 16.08
N ALA A 4 -15.93 10.78 15.26
CA ALA A 4 -17.28 11.21 15.65
C ALA A 4 -17.91 10.30 16.72
N ARG A 5 -17.52 9.02 16.78
CA ARG A 5 -18.08 8.07 17.75
C ARG A 5 -17.36 8.11 19.12
N ALA A 6 -16.06 8.38 19.14
CA ALA A 6 -15.32 8.60 20.39
C ALA A 6 -15.86 9.82 21.17
N LEU A 7 -16.53 10.74 20.48
CA LEU A 7 -17.13 11.94 21.07
C LEU A 7 -18.57 11.71 21.60
N ALA A 8 -19.21 10.55 21.27
CA ALA A 8 -20.63 10.31 21.56
C ALA A 8 -20.90 9.51 22.84
N THR A 9 -19.91 9.03 23.57
CA THR A 9 -20.09 8.14 24.74
C THR A 9 -20.63 8.84 26.02
N GLY A 10 -21.14 10.05 25.93
CA GLY A 10 -21.64 10.80 27.07
C GLY A 10 -23.11 11.22 27.05
N VAL A 11 -23.93 10.73 26.10
CA VAL A 11 -25.33 11.23 25.97
C VAL A 11 -26.35 10.11 25.99
N ASP A 12 -27.09 10.07 27.08
CA ASP A 12 -28.14 9.09 27.43
C ASP A 12 -29.50 9.35 26.74
N SER A 13 -29.56 10.02 25.61
CA SER A 13 -30.81 10.46 24.98
C SER A 13 -31.01 10.08 23.52
N GLY A 14 -30.35 9.07 22.97
CA GLY A 14 -30.67 8.52 21.64
C GLY A 14 -30.62 9.48 20.43
N VAL A 15 -30.39 10.76 20.65
CA VAL A 15 -30.15 11.78 19.62
C VAL A 15 -28.70 12.19 19.65
N TRP A 16 -27.96 11.83 18.61
CA TRP A 16 -26.57 12.28 18.47
C TRP A 16 -26.56 13.80 18.21
N VAL A 17 -26.18 14.57 19.23
CA VAL A 17 -25.91 16.01 19.08
C VAL A 17 -24.41 16.15 18.85
N ALA A 18 -24.01 16.64 17.69
CA ALA A 18 -22.61 16.97 17.45
C ALA A 18 -22.18 18.01 18.50
N PRO A 19 -21.07 17.79 19.21
CA PRO A 19 -20.56 18.80 20.15
C PRO A 19 -20.33 20.11 19.42
N GLU A 20 -20.69 21.23 20.03
CA GLU A 20 -20.41 22.57 19.48
C GLU A 20 -18.89 22.72 19.38
N MET A 21 -18.35 22.55 18.19
CA MET A 21 -16.94 22.74 17.92
C MET A 21 -16.65 24.24 17.76
N PRO A 22 -15.65 24.77 18.45
CA PRO A 22 -15.24 26.16 18.26
C PRO A 22 -14.83 26.40 16.81
N ASP A 23 -15.15 27.58 16.25
CA ASP A 23 -14.87 27.95 14.85
C ASP A 23 -13.40 27.79 14.45
N TRP A 24 -12.47 27.85 15.40
CA TRP A 24 -11.05 27.68 15.16
C TRP A 24 -10.61 26.20 15.04
N ALA A 25 -11.43 25.23 15.47
CA ALA A 25 -11.06 23.82 15.54
C ALA A 25 -10.75 23.24 14.15
N VAL A 26 -11.60 23.49 13.15
CA VAL A 26 -11.40 23.04 11.78
C VAL A 26 -10.19 23.70 11.13
N PRO A 27 -10.01 25.05 11.19
CA PRO A 27 -8.77 25.68 10.73
C PRO A 27 -7.50 25.15 11.41
N ALA A 28 -7.54 24.87 12.72
CA ALA A 28 -6.40 24.31 13.43
C ALA A 28 -6.04 22.90 12.93
N ALA A 29 -7.04 22.03 12.70
CA ALA A 29 -6.81 20.69 12.14
C ALA A 29 -6.17 20.78 10.74
N PHE A 30 -6.67 21.67 9.88
CA PHE A 30 -6.06 21.92 8.57
C PHE A 30 -4.63 22.47 8.67
N ALA A 31 -4.36 23.38 9.60
CA ALA A 31 -3.02 23.91 9.80
C ALA A 31 -2.03 22.83 10.23
N ILE A 32 -2.43 21.93 11.15
CA ILE A 32 -1.62 20.78 11.57
C ILE A 32 -1.35 19.86 10.37
N LEU A 33 -2.40 19.53 9.59
CA LEU A 33 -2.27 18.69 8.41
C LEU A 33 -1.29 19.27 7.39
N ILE A 34 -1.45 20.55 7.05
CA ILE A 34 -0.57 21.27 6.11
C ILE A 34 0.87 21.33 6.65
N ALA A 35 1.04 21.59 7.94
CA ALA A 35 2.38 21.63 8.56
C ALA A 35 3.08 20.25 8.48
N VAL A 36 2.37 19.16 8.78
CA VAL A 36 2.92 17.80 8.67
C VAL A 36 3.29 17.48 7.23
N TYR A 37 2.42 17.78 6.26
CA TYR A 37 2.74 17.61 4.85
C TYR A 37 3.94 18.43 4.40
N ALA A 38 4.03 19.68 4.83
CA ALA A 38 5.18 20.51 4.54
C ALA A 38 6.48 19.93 5.11
N LEU A 39 6.48 19.45 6.36
CA LEU A 39 7.63 18.78 6.97
C LEU A 39 8.08 17.54 6.18
N ILE A 40 7.12 16.77 5.65
CA ILE A 40 7.39 15.56 4.87
C ILE A 40 7.88 15.91 3.45
N VAL A 41 7.21 16.83 2.75
CA VAL A 41 7.51 17.19 1.36
C VAL A 41 8.86 17.89 1.24
N PHE A 42 9.18 18.77 2.18
CA PHE A 42 10.48 19.47 2.20
C PHE A 42 11.59 18.65 2.88
N GLU A 43 11.28 17.41 3.31
CA GLU A 43 12.22 16.51 3.98
C GLU A 43 12.97 17.14 5.17
N LEU A 44 12.32 18.09 5.88
CA LEU A 44 12.91 18.81 6.99
C LEU A 44 13.19 17.92 8.20
N VAL A 45 12.38 16.86 8.38
CA VAL A 45 12.51 15.86 9.43
C VAL A 45 12.11 14.48 8.91
N HIS A 46 12.54 13.43 9.63
CA HIS A 46 12.14 12.06 9.29
C HIS A 46 10.60 11.91 9.30
N ARG A 47 10.03 11.24 8.31
CA ARG A 47 8.57 11.08 8.11
C ARG A 47 7.83 10.59 9.35
N ALA A 48 8.40 9.60 10.06
CA ALA A 48 7.82 9.10 11.31
C ALA A 48 7.77 10.14 12.41
N LEU A 49 8.79 11.01 12.51
CA LEU A 49 8.82 12.10 13.49
C LEU A 49 7.80 13.18 13.15
N ALA A 50 7.66 13.54 11.86
CA ALA A 50 6.65 14.50 11.41
C ALA A 50 5.24 13.99 11.75
N ALA A 51 4.95 12.72 11.46
CA ALA A 51 3.67 12.08 11.77
C ALA A 51 3.40 12.02 13.28
N ALA A 52 4.39 11.64 14.09
CA ALA A 52 4.26 11.59 15.55
C ALA A 52 3.97 12.97 16.17
N VAL A 53 4.71 14.00 15.74
CA VAL A 53 4.49 15.38 16.20
C VAL A 53 3.11 15.89 15.78
N GLY A 54 2.68 15.59 14.54
CA GLY A 54 1.35 15.94 14.06
C GLY A 54 0.24 15.23 14.84
N GLY A 55 0.41 13.94 15.14
CA GLY A 55 -0.53 13.17 15.96
C GLY A 55 -0.66 13.73 17.38
N ILE A 56 0.46 14.06 18.03
CA ILE A 56 0.47 14.71 19.34
C ILE A 56 -0.23 16.08 19.27
N ALA A 57 0.07 16.89 18.27
CA ALA A 57 -0.57 18.20 18.09
C ALA A 57 -2.09 18.06 17.90
N ALA A 58 -2.56 17.04 17.16
CA ALA A 58 -3.98 16.76 16.98
C ALA A 58 -4.65 16.36 18.31
N VAL A 59 -4.03 15.48 19.10
CA VAL A 59 -4.54 15.07 20.44
C VAL A 59 -4.60 16.26 21.40
N VAL A 60 -3.55 17.09 21.42
CA VAL A 60 -3.52 18.32 22.23
C VAL A 60 -4.64 19.27 21.80
N THR A 61 -4.88 19.44 20.51
CA THR A 61 -5.97 20.27 19.99
C THR A 61 -7.33 19.76 20.45
N LEU A 62 -7.56 18.44 20.38
CA LEU A 62 -8.79 17.81 20.90
C LEU A 62 -8.98 18.05 22.40
N HIS A 63 -7.88 18.04 23.17
CA HIS A 63 -7.93 18.34 24.60
C HIS A 63 -8.34 19.80 24.88
N TYR A 64 -7.84 20.75 24.09
CA TYR A 64 -8.23 22.17 24.21
C TYR A 64 -9.68 22.44 23.83
N ILE A 65 -10.27 21.62 22.97
CA ILE A 65 -11.70 21.70 22.57
C ILE A 65 -12.62 21.13 23.68
N GLY A 66 -12.05 20.51 24.73
CA GLY A 66 -12.82 19.87 25.80
C GLY A 66 -13.25 18.43 25.51
N ASN A 67 -12.84 17.88 24.37
CA ASN A 67 -13.09 16.50 23.93
C ASN A 67 -11.79 15.70 23.88
N GLY A 68 -10.81 16.02 24.72
CA GLY A 68 -9.53 15.33 24.78
C GLY A 68 -9.70 13.89 25.24
N PRO A 69 -9.25 12.90 24.45
CA PRO A 69 -9.22 11.51 24.89
C PRO A 69 -8.24 11.33 26.03
N ASP A 70 -8.53 10.44 26.94
CA ASP A 70 -7.53 9.96 27.88
C ASP A 70 -6.47 9.09 27.19
N LEU A 71 -5.33 8.87 27.84
CA LEU A 71 -4.25 8.06 27.26
C LEU A 71 -4.68 6.62 26.95
N GLY A 72 -5.59 6.05 27.75
CA GLY A 72 -6.15 4.71 27.48
C GLY A 72 -6.87 4.68 26.13
N THR A 73 -7.73 5.66 25.88
CA THR A 73 -8.44 5.81 24.61
C THR A 73 -7.49 6.04 23.43
N VAL A 74 -6.43 6.84 23.60
CA VAL A 74 -5.43 7.05 22.54
C VAL A 74 -4.71 5.74 22.18
N VAL A 75 -4.39 4.92 23.20
CA VAL A 75 -3.75 3.62 22.97
C VAL A 75 -4.67 2.67 22.21
N THR A 76 -5.99 2.68 22.46
CA THR A 76 -6.93 1.83 21.72
C THR A 76 -7.11 2.22 20.25
N TRP A 77 -6.63 3.40 19.83
CA TRP A 77 -6.60 3.81 18.41
C TRP A 77 -5.46 3.13 17.63
N ILE A 78 -4.50 2.55 18.35
CA ILE A 78 -3.42 1.78 17.74
C ILE A 78 -3.99 0.42 17.36
N ASP A 79 -4.12 0.20 16.07
CA ASP A 79 -4.55 -1.09 15.51
C ASP A 79 -3.37 -2.06 15.50
N GLU A 80 -3.27 -2.88 16.56
CA GLU A 80 -2.18 -3.85 16.74
C GLU A 80 -2.23 -4.99 15.70
N GLU A 81 -3.41 -5.33 15.19
CA GLU A 81 -3.58 -6.34 14.14
C GLU A 81 -3.00 -5.83 12.82
N THR A 82 -3.30 -4.59 12.44
CA THR A 82 -2.71 -3.93 11.25
C THR A 82 -1.19 -3.83 11.37
N ILE A 83 -0.66 -3.42 12.55
CA ILE A 83 0.78 -3.32 12.76
C ILE A 83 1.44 -4.70 12.67
N GLY A 84 0.85 -5.72 13.30
CA GLY A 84 1.33 -7.09 13.26
C GLY A 84 1.38 -7.64 11.83
N LEU A 85 0.32 -7.40 11.06
CA LEU A 85 0.25 -7.79 9.66
C LEU A 85 1.35 -7.11 8.81
N LEU A 86 1.50 -5.79 8.96
CA LEU A 86 2.53 -5.03 8.23
C LEU A 86 3.94 -5.55 8.54
N ILE A 87 4.27 -5.75 9.82
CA ILE A 87 5.58 -6.30 10.22
C ILE A 87 5.78 -7.70 9.63
N GLY A 88 4.78 -8.58 9.72
CA GLY A 88 4.85 -9.93 9.15
C GLY A 88 5.08 -9.91 7.64
N MET A 89 4.36 -9.08 6.91
CA MET A 89 4.52 -8.93 5.47
C MET A 89 5.90 -8.37 5.11
N MET A 90 6.39 -7.36 5.82
CA MET A 90 7.74 -6.81 5.58
C MET A 90 8.83 -7.86 5.76
N ILE A 91 8.72 -8.73 6.78
CA ILE A 91 9.68 -9.84 7.00
C ILE A 91 9.63 -10.83 5.83
N ILE A 92 8.45 -11.26 5.41
CA ILE A 92 8.28 -12.21 4.29
C ILE A 92 8.87 -11.62 3.00
N VAL A 93 8.58 -10.34 2.73
CA VAL A 93 9.04 -9.65 1.52
C VAL A 93 10.55 -9.43 1.52
N ASP A 94 11.18 -9.10 2.67
CA ASP A 94 12.63 -9.00 2.78
C ASP A 94 13.30 -10.36 2.48
N ILE A 95 12.76 -11.44 3.05
CA ILE A 95 13.25 -12.79 2.76
C ILE A 95 13.11 -13.12 1.27
N LEU A 96 11.94 -12.82 0.68
CA LEU A 96 11.69 -13.06 -0.74
C LEU A 96 12.63 -12.21 -1.64
N GLY A 97 12.90 -10.96 -1.27
CA GLY A 97 13.84 -10.08 -1.95
C GLY A 97 15.26 -10.65 -2.01
N ARG A 98 15.71 -11.30 -0.92
CA ARG A 98 17.06 -11.94 -0.86
C ARG A 98 17.20 -13.13 -1.82
N THR A 99 16.09 -13.72 -2.28
CA THR A 99 16.13 -14.84 -3.24
C THR A 99 16.54 -14.45 -4.65
N GLY A 100 16.48 -13.17 -5.01
CA GLY A 100 16.72 -12.67 -6.36
C GLY A 100 15.51 -12.74 -7.29
N LEU A 101 14.31 -12.97 -6.75
CA LEU A 101 13.07 -13.10 -7.53
C LEU A 101 12.79 -11.84 -8.36
N PHE A 102 12.89 -10.67 -7.74
CA PHE A 102 12.55 -9.39 -8.38
C PHE A 102 13.54 -9.03 -9.47
N GLU A 103 14.83 -9.29 -9.22
CA GLU A 103 15.90 -9.11 -10.20
C GLU A 103 15.69 -10.04 -11.40
N TRP A 104 15.38 -11.30 -11.14
CA TRP A 104 15.07 -12.26 -12.19
C TRP A 104 13.85 -11.83 -13.00
N ALA A 105 12.75 -11.38 -12.34
CA ALA A 105 11.54 -10.93 -13.01
C ALA A 105 11.79 -9.73 -13.93
N ALA A 106 12.57 -8.74 -13.48
CA ALA A 106 12.93 -7.57 -14.29
C ALA A 106 13.79 -7.94 -15.50
N VAL A 107 14.72 -8.89 -15.36
CA VAL A 107 15.51 -9.40 -16.50
C VAL A 107 14.64 -10.19 -17.47
N GLN A 108 13.64 -10.95 -16.99
CA GLN A 108 12.67 -11.61 -17.87
C GLN A 108 11.81 -10.59 -18.62
N ALA A 109 11.39 -9.50 -17.97
CA ALA A 109 10.69 -8.40 -18.63
C ALA A 109 11.50 -7.85 -19.81
N TYR A 110 12.79 -7.61 -19.60
CA TYR A 110 13.68 -7.17 -20.66
C TYR A 110 13.81 -8.24 -21.78
N ALA A 111 13.93 -9.51 -21.43
CA ALA A 111 13.98 -10.59 -22.42
C ALA A 111 12.72 -10.65 -23.29
N LEU A 112 11.55 -10.49 -22.67
CA LEU A 112 10.25 -10.52 -23.34
C LEU A 112 9.97 -9.27 -24.17
N SER A 113 10.62 -8.15 -23.88
CA SER A 113 10.42 -6.89 -24.59
C SER A 113 10.88 -6.91 -26.04
N GLY A 114 11.76 -7.85 -26.41
CA GLY A 114 12.32 -7.96 -27.75
C GLY A 114 13.10 -6.72 -28.18
N GLY A 115 13.64 -5.95 -27.24
CA GLY A 115 14.42 -4.72 -27.50
C GLY A 115 13.58 -3.45 -27.62
N SER A 116 12.26 -3.53 -27.64
CA SER A 116 11.39 -2.33 -27.63
C SER A 116 11.31 -1.76 -26.21
N ILE A 117 11.70 -0.49 -26.07
CA ILE A 117 11.70 0.21 -24.77
C ILE A 117 10.27 0.33 -24.24
N TRP A 118 9.30 0.65 -25.11
CA TRP A 118 7.90 0.77 -24.70
C TRP A 118 7.33 -0.55 -24.21
N ARG A 119 7.64 -1.68 -24.88
CA ARG A 119 7.24 -3.02 -24.39
C ARG A 119 7.92 -3.36 -23.07
N LEU A 120 9.18 -3.00 -22.89
CA LEU A 120 9.90 -3.17 -21.63
C LEU A 120 9.18 -2.42 -20.50
N THR A 121 8.89 -1.13 -20.70
CA THR A 121 8.17 -0.31 -19.74
C THR A 121 6.81 -0.91 -19.39
N PHE A 122 6.04 -1.33 -20.38
CA PHE A 122 4.74 -1.96 -20.17
C PHE A 122 4.84 -3.23 -19.31
N ILE A 123 5.79 -4.11 -19.61
CA ILE A 123 5.99 -5.36 -18.88
C ILE A 123 6.49 -5.09 -17.45
N LEU A 124 7.46 -4.19 -17.29
CA LEU A 124 7.97 -3.79 -15.97
C LEU A 124 6.87 -3.19 -15.11
N CYS A 125 6.11 -2.23 -15.61
CA CYS A 125 4.99 -1.63 -14.91
C CYS A 125 3.92 -2.66 -14.52
N THR A 126 3.60 -3.60 -15.42
CA THR A 126 2.63 -4.67 -15.14
C THR A 126 3.16 -5.61 -14.05
N ILE A 127 4.41 -6.02 -14.11
CA ILE A 127 5.05 -6.86 -13.08
C ILE A 127 5.06 -6.11 -11.74
N THR A 128 5.44 -4.84 -11.74
CA THR A 128 5.45 -3.99 -10.54
C THR A 128 4.07 -3.86 -9.93
N ALA A 129 3.03 -3.62 -10.75
CA ALA A 129 1.65 -3.55 -10.28
C ALA A 129 1.18 -4.88 -9.67
N VAL A 130 1.50 -6.01 -10.31
CA VAL A 130 1.14 -7.34 -9.79
C VAL A 130 1.85 -7.63 -8.48
N PHE A 131 3.15 -7.36 -8.37
CA PHE A 131 3.85 -7.54 -7.10
C PHE A 131 3.30 -6.63 -6.02
N SER A 132 3.06 -5.36 -6.34
CA SER A 132 2.52 -4.38 -5.39
C SER A 132 1.09 -4.68 -4.93
N ALA A 133 0.30 -5.41 -5.71
CA ALA A 133 -1.01 -5.89 -5.26
C ALA A 133 -0.92 -6.88 -4.09
N PHE A 134 0.19 -7.58 -3.95
CA PHE A 134 0.39 -8.62 -2.92
C PHE A 134 1.47 -8.27 -1.90
N LEU A 135 2.32 -7.29 -2.23
CA LEU A 135 3.38 -6.76 -1.39
C LEU A 135 3.14 -5.26 -1.29
N ASP A 136 3.64 -4.63 -0.23
CA ASP A 136 3.48 -3.19 -0.14
C ASP A 136 4.21 -2.46 -1.30
N ASN A 137 3.66 -1.31 -1.70
CA ASN A 137 4.13 -0.54 -2.83
C ASN A 137 5.57 -0.02 -2.63
N VAL A 138 5.93 0.37 -1.40
CA VAL A 138 7.26 0.91 -1.07
C VAL A 138 8.32 -0.17 -1.19
N THR A 139 8.09 -1.34 -0.59
CA THR A 139 9.03 -2.46 -0.65
C THR A 139 9.18 -2.98 -2.07
N THR A 140 8.09 -3.07 -2.82
CA THR A 140 8.12 -3.46 -4.24
C THR A 140 9.04 -2.56 -5.05
N ILE A 141 8.91 -1.23 -4.90
CA ILE A 141 9.76 -0.26 -5.59
C ILE A 141 11.21 -0.36 -5.14
N LEU A 142 11.48 -0.48 -3.84
CA LEU A 142 12.85 -0.63 -3.33
C LEU A 142 13.58 -1.86 -3.90
N LEU A 143 12.85 -2.92 -4.23
CA LEU A 143 13.41 -4.14 -4.79
C LEU A 143 13.59 -4.10 -6.31
N ILE A 144 12.66 -3.46 -7.04
CA ILE A 144 12.67 -3.43 -8.51
C ILE A 144 13.59 -2.32 -9.05
N VAL A 145 13.54 -1.12 -8.49
CA VAL A 145 14.28 0.07 -9.00
C VAL A 145 15.78 -0.17 -9.18
N PRO A 146 16.52 -0.81 -8.27
CA PRO A 146 17.94 -1.07 -8.48
C PRO A 146 18.23 -1.86 -9.76
N VAL A 147 17.34 -2.79 -10.12
CA VAL A 147 17.49 -3.59 -11.34
C VAL A 147 17.10 -2.79 -12.57
N THR A 148 16.03 -2.00 -12.50
CA THR A 148 15.62 -1.08 -13.56
C THR A 148 16.73 -0.09 -13.91
N ILE A 149 17.42 0.47 -12.90
CA ILE A 149 18.59 1.33 -13.11
C ILE A 149 19.70 0.58 -13.88
N GLN A 150 19.95 -0.69 -13.55
CA GLN A 150 20.97 -1.47 -14.24
C GLN A 150 20.56 -1.79 -15.69
N ILE A 151 19.29 -2.13 -15.91
CA ILE A 151 18.74 -2.34 -17.27
C ILE A 151 18.87 -1.04 -18.08
N ALA A 152 18.47 0.09 -17.51
CA ALA A 152 18.59 1.40 -18.15
C ALA A 152 20.05 1.73 -18.53
N LYS A 153 21.00 1.49 -17.61
CA LYS A 153 22.44 1.67 -17.88
C LYS A 153 22.93 0.78 -19.03
N VAL A 154 22.54 -0.48 -19.06
CA VAL A 154 22.92 -1.43 -20.14
C VAL A 154 22.33 -0.96 -21.48
N LEU A 155 21.14 -0.40 -21.48
CA LEU A 155 20.47 0.09 -22.67
C LEU A 155 20.88 1.54 -23.05
N ASN A 156 21.70 2.17 -22.20
CA ASN A 156 22.05 3.60 -22.33
C ASN A 156 20.80 4.48 -22.41
N LEU A 157 19.88 4.27 -21.43
CA LEU A 157 18.65 5.03 -21.25
C LEU A 157 18.75 5.85 -19.97
N GLU A 158 18.00 6.95 -19.93
CA GLU A 158 17.71 7.66 -18.69
C GLU A 158 16.79 6.78 -17.83
N PRO A 159 17.18 6.44 -16.56
CA PRO A 159 16.37 5.57 -15.72
C PRO A 159 15.12 6.24 -15.14
N VAL A 160 15.12 7.57 -15.03
CA VAL A 160 14.08 8.33 -14.33
C VAL A 160 12.68 8.11 -14.90
N PRO A 161 12.44 8.15 -16.21
CA PRO A 161 11.12 7.88 -16.78
C PRO A 161 10.59 6.49 -16.45
N LEU A 162 11.47 5.47 -16.50
CA LEU A 162 11.09 4.09 -16.13
C LEU A 162 10.72 3.98 -14.66
N ILE A 163 11.51 4.61 -13.78
CA ILE A 163 11.25 4.59 -12.33
C ILE A 163 9.94 5.31 -11.99
N ILE A 164 9.68 6.47 -12.58
CA ILE A 164 8.42 7.20 -12.39
C ILE A 164 7.23 6.33 -12.82
N ALA A 165 7.35 5.66 -13.97
CA ALA A 165 6.33 4.73 -14.44
C ALA A 165 6.11 3.59 -13.44
N GLU A 166 7.15 2.93 -12.96
CA GLU A 166 7.06 1.84 -11.99
C GLU A 166 6.43 2.31 -10.67
N VAL A 167 6.81 3.49 -10.13
CA VAL A 167 6.21 4.06 -8.92
C VAL A 167 4.71 4.31 -9.10
N MET A 168 4.31 4.88 -10.24
CA MET A 168 2.91 5.11 -10.54
C MET A 168 2.13 3.78 -10.59
N PHE A 169 2.65 2.78 -11.27
CA PHE A 169 1.99 1.48 -11.40
C PHE A 169 2.06 0.64 -10.11
N SER A 170 3.06 0.84 -9.27
CA SER A 170 3.11 0.26 -7.93
C SER A 170 1.93 0.76 -7.07
N ASN A 171 1.68 2.06 -7.04
CA ASN A 171 0.54 2.62 -6.30
C ASN A 171 -0.81 2.13 -6.87
N ILE A 172 -0.95 2.10 -8.21
CA ILE A 172 -2.17 1.57 -8.86
C ILE A 172 -2.37 0.10 -8.50
N GLY A 173 -1.33 -0.72 -8.59
CA GLY A 173 -1.38 -2.14 -8.26
C GLY A 173 -1.67 -2.39 -6.78
N GLY A 174 -1.02 -1.64 -5.88
CA GLY A 174 -1.23 -1.73 -4.44
C GLY A 174 -2.67 -1.45 -4.02
N ALA A 175 -3.38 -0.59 -4.76
CA ALA A 175 -4.79 -0.34 -4.50
C ALA A 175 -5.71 -1.54 -4.81
N ALA A 176 -5.24 -2.56 -5.55
CA ALA A 176 -6.08 -3.68 -6.00
C ALA A 176 -6.49 -4.64 -4.88
N THR A 177 -5.73 -4.72 -3.80
CA THR A 177 -5.97 -5.65 -2.69
C THR A 177 -5.91 -4.93 -1.35
N GLN A 178 -6.48 -5.57 -0.35
CA GLN A 178 -6.49 -5.03 1.01
C GLN A 178 -5.08 -4.92 1.62
N ILE A 179 -4.14 -5.79 1.24
CA ILE A 179 -2.77 -5.84 1.79
C ILE A 179 -1.73 -5.09 0.96
N GLY A 180 -2.07 -4.67 -0.26
CA GLY A 180 -1.13 -4.02 -1.17
C GLY A 180 -0.75 -2.59 -0.76
N ASP A 181 -1.55 -1.97 0.12
CA ASP A 181 -1.26 -0.62 0.63
C ASP A 181 -1.78 -0.48 2.07
N PRO A 182 -1.01 0.08 3.04
CA PRO A 182 -1.43 0.22 4.43
C PRO A 182 -2.80 0.88 4.64
N PRO A 183 -3.20 1.93 3.91
CA PRO A 183 -4.54 2.48 4.01
C PRO A 183 -5.67 1.48 3.75
N ASN A 184 -5.46 0.52 2.84
CA ASN A 184 -6.45 -0.48 2.50
C ASN A 184 -6.67 -1.47 3.66
N ILE A 185 -5.60 -1.82 4.38
CA ILE A 185 -5.67 -2.67 5.58
C ILE A 185 -6.53 -1.98 6.64
N ILE A 186 -6.25 -0.69 6.91
CA ILE A 186 -7.00 0.10 7.90
C ILE A 186 -8.48 0.21 7.51
N ILE A 187 -8.78 0.46 6.23
CA ILE A 187 -10.15 0.52 5.73
C ILE A 187 -10.85 -0.83 5.94
N GLY A 188 -10.19 -1.93 5.59
CA GLY A 188 -10.71 -3.28 5.77
C GLY A 188 -10.97 -3.61 7.24
N ALA A 189 -10.02 -3.34 8.14
CA ALA A 189 -10.15 -3.54 9.57
C ALA A 189 -11.31 -2.72 10.17
N GLN A 190 -11.43 -1.45 9.78
CA GLN A 190 -12.52 -0.57 10.25
C GLN A 190 -13.91 -1.00 9.75
N LEU A 191 -14.01 -1.52 8.54
CA LEU A 191 -15.27 -2.03 8.01
C LEU A 191 -15.66 -3.36 8.64
N ASN A 192 -14.71 -4.15 9.10
CA ASN A 192 -14.94 -5.40 9.83
C ASN A 192 -15.14 -5.19 11.34
N SER A 193 -14.82 -4.00 11.88
CA SER A 193 -14.97 -3.74 13.30
C SER A 193 -16.45 -3.69 13.69
N GLN A 194 -16.77 -4.23 14.89
CA GLN A 194 -18.11 -4.21 15.47
C GLN A 194 -18.73 -2.79 15.60
N ALA A 195 -17.92 -1.76 15.40
CA ALA A 195 -18.38 -0.37 15.42
C ALA A 195 -19.41 -0.02 14.34
N LEU A 196 -19.51 -0.81 13.27
CA LEU A 196 -20.55 -0.69 12.24
C LEU A 196 -21.77 -1.60 12.52
N SER A 197 -21.70 -2.49 13.53
CA SER A 197 -22.72 -3.49 13.84
C SER A 197 -24.04 -2.91 14.36
N ASP A 198 -24.08 -1.66 14.81
CA ASP A 198 -25.32 -1.01 15.25
C ASP A 198 -26.29 -0.69 14.10
N ASN A 199 -25.83 -0.76 12.85
CA ASN A 199 -26.69 -0.75 11.68
C ASN A 199 -26.85 -2.18 11.16
N ALA A 200 -27.96 -2.82 11.46
CA ALA A 200 -28.26 -4.21 11.09
C ALA A 200 -28.10 -4.55 9.58
N ILE A 201 -28.02 -3.55 8.72
CA ILE A 201 -27.76 -3.70 7.28
C ILE A 201 -26.27 -3.90 6.98
N LEU A 202 -25.36 -3.40 7.83
CA LEU A 202 -23.91 -3.48 7.63
C LEU A 202 -23.24 -4.51 8.55
N ALA A 203 -23.93 -4.98 9.59
CA ALA A 203 -23.41 -5.93 10.56
C ALA A 203 -23.11 -7.31 9.98
N ASP A 204 -23.79 -7.68 8.89
CA ASP A 204 -23.65 -8.97 8.21
C ASP A 204 -22.72 -8.92 6.99
N GLN A 205 -22.13 -7.76 6.70
CA GLN A 205 -21.29 -7.52 5.51
C GLN A 205 -19.91 -6.97 5.89
N GLY A 206 -19.17 -7.70 6.71
CA GLY A 206 -17.74 -7.45 6.85
C GLY A 206 -17.08 -7.48 5.48
N LEU A 207 -16.19 -6.53 5.18
CA LEU A 207 -15.48 -6.50 3.90
C LEU A 207 -14.42 -7.60 3.90
N ALA A 208 -14.76 -8.76 3.36
CA ALA A 208 -13.83 -9.85 3.21
C ALA A 208 -12.69 -9.47 2.23
N PHE A 209 -11.52 -10.06 2.42
CA PHE A 209 -10.38 -9.85 1.53
C PHE A 209 -10.72 -10.06 0.04
N ILE A 210 -11.55 -11.08 -0.24
CA ILE A 210 -12.02 -11.37 -1.60
C ILE A 210 -12.95 -10.29 -2.16
N ASP A 211 -13.82 -9.72 -1.30
CA ASP A 211 -14.75 -8.67 -1.72
C ASP A 211 -14.00 -7.41 -2.14
N PHE A 212 -12.92 -7.08 -1.43
CA PHE A 212 -12.05 -5.96 -1.80
C PHE A 212 -11.48 -6.17 -3.21
N ILE A 213 -10.94 -7.36 -3.49
CA ILE A 213 -10.38 -7.69 -4.81
C ILE A 213 -11.47 -7.65 -5.90
N ILE A 214 -12.66 -8.18 -5.64
CA ILE A 214 -13.75 -8.25 -6.63
C ILE A 214 -14.27 -6.85 -6.97
N HIS A 215 -14.37 -5.95 -5.98
CA HIS A 215 -14.94 -4.63 -6.19
C HIS A 215 -13.90 -3.59 -6.64
N VAL A 216 -12.70 -3.61 -6.07
CA VAL A 216 -11.66 -2.62 -6.37
C VAL A 216 -10.74 -3.07 -7.50
N GLY A 217 -10.42 -4.38 -7.58
CA GLY A 217 -9.54 -4.94 -8.59
C GLY A 217 -9.91 -4.59 -10.03
N PRO A 218 -11.17 -4.73 -10.46
CA PRO A 218 -11.60 -4.32 -11.80
C PRO A 218 -11.40 -2.84 -12.09
N ALA A 219 -11.66 -1.97 -11.10
CA ALA A 219 -11.43 -0.53 -11.22
C ALA A 219 -9.94 -0.21 -11.41
N VAL A 220 -9.07 -0.91 -10.68
CA VAL A 220 -7.61 -0.81 -10.82
C VAL A 220 -7.17 -1.24 -12.22
N ILE A 221 -7.65 -2.37 -12.74
CA ILE A 221 -7.34 -2.84 -14.10
C ILE A 221 -7.79 -1.80 -15.15
N ILE A 222 -8.99 -1.23 -14.97
CA ILE A 222 -9.50 -0.18 -15.87
C ILE A 222 -8.61 1.07 -15.77
N ALA A 223 -8.17 1.46 -14.58
CA ALA A 223 -7.30 2.62 -14.36
C ALA A 223 -5.90 2.45 -14.99
N MET A 224 -5.40 1.22 -15.12
CA MET A 224 -4.11 0.97 -15.77
C MET A 224 -4.07 1.45 -17.23
N ALA A 225 -5.16 1.28 -17.98
CA ALA A 225 -5.22 1.64 -19.40
C ALA A 225 -5.01 3.16 -19.65
N PRO A 226 -5.78 4.09 -19.03
CA PRO A 226 -5.54 5.51 -19.18
C PRO A 226 -4.18 5.94 -18.59
N SER A 227 -3.67 5.25 -17.57
CA SER A 227 -2.35 5.52 -17.00
C SER A 227 -1.23 5.20 -17.98
N PHE A 228 -1.30 4.07 -18.70
CA PHE A 228 -0.38 3.77 -19.80
C PHE A 228 -0.51 4.76 -20.95
N TRP A 229 -1.73 5.16 -21.29
CA TRP A 229 -1.95 6.15 -22.33
C TRP A 229 -1.35 7.50 -21.93
N LEU A 230 -1.56 7.94 -20.71
CA LEU A 230 -0.97 9.19 -20.18
C LEU A 230 0.57 9.12 -20.18
N LEU A 231 1.14 8.03 -19.70
CA LEU A 231 2.58 7.78 -19.71
C LEU A 231 3.15 7.88 -21.14
N SER A 232 2.45 7.29 -22.13
CA SER A 232 2.86 7.36 -23.53
C SER A 232 2.86 8.77 -24.11
N LYS A 233 2.07 9.68 -23.54
CA LYS A 233 2.01 11.09 -23.95
C LYS A 233 3.09 11.94 -23.29
N ILE A 234 3.33 11.71 -21.99
CA ILE A 234 4.28 12.51 -21.21
C ILE A 234 5.72 12.12 -21.53
N GLU A 235 6.00 10.81 -21.60
CA GLU A 235 7.36 10.27 -21.72
C GLU A 235 7.64 9.67 -23.12
N SER A 236 6.97 10.19 -24.17
CA SER A 236 7.08 9.65 -25.53
C SER A 236 8.51 9.63 -26.06
N GLU A 237 9.33 10.60 -25.71
CA GLU A 237 10.73 10.71 -26.16
C GLU A 237 11.66 9.78 -25.34
N GLY A 238 11.50 9.73 -24.02
CA GLY A 238 12.34 8.93 -23.13
C GLY A 238 12.11 7.42 -23.25
N LEU A 239 10.88 7.01 -23.58
CA LEU A 239 10.47 5.61 -23.64
C LEU A 239 10.35 5.08 -25.08
N SER A 240 10.79 5.81 -26.10
CA SER A 240 10.72 5.41 -27.51
C SER A 240 12.02 4.81 -28.01
N GLY A 241 11.90 3.93 -29.00
CA GLY A 241 13.03 3.33 -29.72
C GLY A 241 13.21 1.84 -29.49
N GLU A 242 14.16 1.29 -30.21
CA GLU A 242 14.57 -0.12 -30.09
C GLU A 242 16.06 -0.17 -29.78
N ARG A 243 16.44 -0.91 -28.79
CA ARG A 243 17.83 -1.13 -28.41
C ARG A 243 18.06 -2.60 -28.09
N HIS A 244 18.85 -3.22 -28.93
CA HIS A 244 19.30 -4.60 -28.72
C HIS A 244 20.70 -4.58 -28.11
N ARG A 245 20.84 -5.06 -26.91
CA ARG A 245 22.13 -5.28 -26.27
C ARG A 245 22.19 -6.65 -25.59
N ASN A 246 23.39 -7.16 -25.38
CA ASN A 246 23.66 -8.52 -24.92
C ASN A 246 22.96 -8.81 -23.57
N LEU A 247 21.91 -9.61 -23.61
CA LEU A 247 21.14 -10.11 -22.46
C LEU A 247 21.97 -11.02 -21.55
N ASP A 248 23.02 -11.64 -22.09
CA ASP A 248 23.78 -12.70 -21.39
C ASP A 248 24.44 -12.16 -20.12
N LEU A 249 24.97 -10.93 -20.15
CA LEU A 249 25.56 -10.30 -18.98
C LEU A 249 24.55 -10.02 -17.87
N LEU A 250 23.32 -9.61 -18.21
CA LEU A 250 22.26 -9.37 -17.24
C LEU A 250 21.75 -10.69 -16.66
N ARG A 251 21.54 -11.71 -17.49
CA ARG A 251 21.12 -13.04 -17.04
C ARG A 251 22.12 -13.71 -16.11
N LEU A 252 23.42 -13.55 -16.37
CA LEU A 252 24.48 -14.09 -15.51
C LEU A 252 24.53 -13.39 -14.14
N ARG A 253 24.23 -12.09 -14.11
CA ARG A 253 24.33 -11.29 -12.89
C ARG A 253 23.05 -11.31 -12.02
N TYR A 254 21.90 -11.42 -12.65
CA TYR A 254 20.58 -11.33 -12.01
C TYR A 254 19.79 -12.62 -12.19
N ASN A 255 20.26 -13.66 -11.51
CA ASN A 255 19.62 -14.96 -11.45
C ASN A 255 19.01 -15.17 -10.06
N ILE A 256 18.13 -16.15 -9.95
CA ILE A 256 17.67 -16.62 -8.65
C ILE A 256 18.88 -17.09 -7.85
N LYS A 257 19.18 -16.38 -6.76
CA LYS A 257 20.36 -16.60 -5.91
C LYS A 257 20.20 -17.84 -5.04
N ASP A 258 18.98 -18.03 -4.52
CA ASP A 258 18.63 -19.14 -3.63
C ASP A 258 17.26 -19.69 -3.99
N ALA A 259 17.23 -20.75 -4.78
CA ALA A 259 16.00 -21.42 -5.22
C ALA A 259 15.30 -22.18 -4.08
N GLU A 260 16.04 -22.64 -3.07
CA GLU A 260 15.46 -23.32 -1.91
C GLU A 260 14.74 -22.34 -1.00
N LEU A 261 15.41 -21.20 -0.71
CA LEU A 261 14.80 -20.11 0.04
C LEU A 261 13.58 -19.56 -0.68
N LEU A 262 13.63 -19.40 -2.02
CA LEU A 262 12.50 -18.96 -2.83
C LEU A 262 11.30 -19.91 -2.72
N LYS A 263 11.54 -21.21 -2.77
CA LYS A 263 10.47 -22.20 -2.60
C LYS A 263 9.83 -22.12 -1.20
N LYS A 264 10.67 -22.01 -0.17
CA LYS A 264 10.19 -21.91 1.24
C LYS A 264 9.40 -20.62 1.47
N SER A 265 9.96 -19.47 1.09
CA SER A 265 9.30 -18.16 1.28
C SER A 265 8.05 -18.01 0.41
N GLY A 266 8.09 -18.50 -0.84
CA GLY A 266 6.92 -18.53 -1.71
C GLY A 266 5.82 -19.45 -1.19
N PHE A 267 6.17 -20.59 -0.61
CA PHE A 267 5.20 -21.48 0.04
C PHE A 267 4.54 -20.82 1.26
N ILE A 268 5.33 -20.13 2.11
CA ILE A 268 4.80 -19.39 3.26
C ILE A 268 3.88 -18.27 2.79
N LEU A 269 4.29 -17.50 1.78
CA LEU A 269 3.47 -16.43 1.21
C LEU A 269 2.16 -16.98 0.66
N MET A 270 2.20 -18.08 -0.09
CA MET A 270 0.99 -18.76 -0.58
C MET A 270 0.09 -19.21 0.56
N LEU A 271 0.65 -19.74 1.64
CA LEU A 271 -0.10 -20.18 2.82
C LEU A 271 -0.78 -19.00 3.52
N VAL A 272 -0.11 -17.85 3.61
CA VAL A 272 -0.68 -16.60 4.14
C VAL A 272 -1.87 -16.15 3.28
N PHE A 273 -1.74 -16.17 1.96
CA PHE A 273 -2.88 -15.83 1.08
C PHE A 273 -4.03 -16.82 1.23
N LEU A 274 -3.74 -18.12 1.29
CA LEU A 274 -4.77 -19.13 1.53
C LEU A 274 -5.47 -18.91 2.87
N ALA A 275 -4.74 -18.48 3.91
CA ALA A 275 -5.33 -18.13 5.19
C ALA A 275 -6.27 -16.91 5.08
N PHE A 276 -5.89 -15.87 4.35
CA PHE A 276 -6.78 -14.73 4.09
C PHE A 276 -8.05 -15.14 3.33
N PHE A 277 -7.92 -15.96 2.28
CA PHE A 277 -9.07 -16.48 1.54
C PHE A 277 -9.95 -17.38 2.42
N ALA A 278 -9.35 -18.26 3.22
CA ALA A 278 -10.08 -19.13 4.11
C ALA A 278 -10.81 -18.33 5.20
N HIS A 279 -10.15 -17.36 5.82
CA HIS A 279 -10.76 -16.49 6.83
C HIS A 279 -11.97 -15.73 6.26
N SER A 280 -11.90 -15.26 5.01
CA SER A 280 -13.01 -14.59 4.36
C SER A 280 -14.19 -15.51 4.01
N SER A 281 -13.95 -16.83 3.93
CA SER A 281 -14.97 -17.82 3.55
C SER A 281 -15.69 -18.48 4.75
N PHE A 282 -15.13 -18.33 5.97
CA PHE A 282 -15.73 -18.87 7.18
C PHE A 282 -16.46 -17.77 7.96
N PRO A 283 -17.73 -18.01 8.40
CA PRO A 283 -18.45 -17.03 9.20
C PRO A 283 -17.72 -16.78 10.52
N HIS A 284 -17.69 -15.52 10.93
CA HIS A 284 -16.96 -15.00 12.10
C HIS A 284 -17.21 -15.77 13.44
N HIS A 285 -18.32 -16.51 13.55
CA HIS A 285 -18.68 -17.26 14.76
C HIS A 285 -17.79 -18.47 15.08
N MET A 286 -16.89 -18.87 14.19
CA MET A 286 -16.03 -20.04 14.45
C MET A 286 -14.68 -19.70 15.09
N PHE A 287 -14.30 -18.43 15.18
CA PHE A 287 -13.01 -17.99 15.71
C PHE A 287 -13.09 -17.13 16.97
N THR A 288 -14.29 -16.83 17.47
CA THR A 288 -14.44 -16.25 18.81
C THR A 288 -14.25 -17.34 19.84
N VAL A 289 -13.04 -17.43 20.37
CA VAL A 289 -12.79 -18.15 21.63
C VAL A 289 -13.34 -17.27 22.74
N GLU A 290 -14.39 -17.75 23.45
CA GLU A 290 -14.91 -17.16 24.69
C GLU A 290 -13.83 -17.03 25.75
#